data_4985d06827d6140b6f1d260dd061013c
#
_entry.id   4985d06827d6140b6f1d260dd061013c
#
_cell.length_a   1.000
_cell.length_b   1.000
_cell.length_c   1.000
_cell.angle_alpha   90.00
_cell.angle_beta   90.00
_cell.angle_gamma   90.00
#
_symmetry.space_group_name_H-M   'P 1'
#
loop_
_entity.id
_entity.type
_entity.pdbx_description
1 polymer ?
#
loop_
_entity_poly.entity_id
_entity_poly.type
_entity_poly.pdbx_seq_one_letter_code
_entity_poly.pdbx_strand_id
1 'polypeptide(L)'
;MRMATRLRNHRMRLSLWVAAVLAGLWAAVPARAAIYRLEINGVINPVMSEYIVEGLDRAGRERADAVLLILRTPGGLVGSMSEIMEKMLSGRVPVVAYVGPGGSHAASAGFFLLVSADFAAMAPGTRTGAAHPILSIGGMPVSQNDTVKTLLEKVTNDSVASLQSVAQQRGRNEEMVARAIRDSQSYTERQALEGKLIERIAASEAELLQALDGRTIRLFHGREVVLRTAGKPVLDIPMSTRQKFLMAISDPNLALLLGIGGVLLLVFEFTNPGMIAPGLVGGLCLLVSLLGFSFLPIHYVGVLLILAALALFVLEIKLQSFGLLGIAGVVAMVLGSTILVKTPDPSLQVRLSTALAVGILFSALFLGLLYLALRSRKLKIATGTDAMVGAECRCLTALAPQGKVLVSGEYWDAVSQEPMEPGQCGQVVAVEGLTLKVKPKQ
;
A
#
# COMPACT_ATOMS: atom_id res chain seq x y z
N MET A 1 7.93 56.55 -54.51
CA MET A 1 8.28 56.80 -53.11
C MET A 1 7.06 56.81 -52.14
N ARG A 2 5.85 57.19 -52.59
CA ARG A 2 4.64 57.26 -51.70
C ARG A 2 3.96 55.89 -51.38
N MET A 3 4.25 54.81 -52.15
CA MET A 3 3.58 53.51 -51.95
C MET A 3 4.28 52.64 -50.87
N ALA A 4 5.59 52.74 -50.73
CA ALA A 4 6.39 52.00 -49.75
C ALA A 4 6.14 52.51 -48.28
N THR A 5 5.84 53.78 -48.10
CA THR A 5 5.50 54.37 -46.78
C THR A 5 4.12 53.94 -46.29
N ARG A 6 3.15 53.73 -47.19
CA ARG A 6 1.80 53.23 -46.78
C ARG A 6 1.85 51.77 -46.34
N LEU A 7 2.63 50.90 -46.98
CA LEU A 7 2.76 49.49 -46.57
C LEU A 7 3.51 49.33 -45.24
N ARG A 8 4.48 50.18 -44.95
CA ARG A 8 5.21 50.17 -43.68
C ARG A 8 4.33 50.59 -42.52
N ASN A 9 3.47 51.62 -42.71
CA ASN A 9 2.53 52.06 -41.66
C ASN A 9 1.39 51.05 -41.42
N HIS A 10 0.98 50.28 -42.45
CA HIS A 10 -0.02 49.23 -42.27
C HIS A 10 0.53 48.03 -41.49
N ARG A 11 1.77 47.58 -41.73
CA ARG A 11 2.43 46.55 -40.98
C ARG A 11 2.71 46.94 -39.53
N MET A 12 3.10 48.18 -39.29
CA MET A 12 3.34 48.69 -37.94
C MET A 12 2.04 48.84 -37.14
N ARG A 13 0.92 49.20 -37.75
CA ARG A 13 -0.40 49.21 -37.11
C ARG A 13 -0.89 47.79 -36.83
N LEU A 14 -0.69 46.85 -37.72
CA LEU A 14 -1.07 45.46 -37.53
C LEU A 14 -0.26 44.79 -36.38
N SER A 15 1.03 45.08 -36.26
CA SER A 15 1.87 44.58 -35.19
C SER A 15 1.50 45.21 -33.81
N LEU A 16 1.09 46.49 -33.79
CA LEU A 16 0.59 47.12 -32.59
C LEU A 16 -0.77 46.56 -32.16
N TRP A 17 -1.66 46.24 -33.11
CA TRP A 17 -2.93 45.59 -32.79
C TRP A 17 -2.75 44.15 -32.30
N VAL A 18 -1.83 43.38 -32.89
CA VAL A 18 -1.50 42.03 -32.45
C VAL A 18 -0.85 42.09 -31.04
N ALA A 19 0.05 43.03 -30.80
CA ALA A 19 0.66 43.21 -29.49
C ALA A 19 -0.37 43.67 -28.43
N ALA A 20 -1.33 44.53 -28.79
CA ALA A 20 -2.41 44.97 -27.89
C ALA A 20 -3.41 43.82 -27.60
N VAL A 21 -3.72 42.99 -28.58
CA VAL A 21 -4.57 41.79 -28.40
C VAL A 21 -3.82 40.71 -27.56
N LEU A 22 -2.54 40.50 -27.79
CA LEU A 22 -1.72 39.59 -26.96
C LEU A 22 -1.54 40.16 -25.53
N ALA A 23 -1.37 41.47 -25.36
CA ALA A 23 -1.33 42.11 -24.05
C ALA A 23 -2.70 42.08 -23.35
N GLY A 24 -3.79 42.16 -24.11
CA GLY A 24 -5.17 41.99 -23.58
C GLY A 24 -5.49 40.56 -23.16
N LEU A 25 -4.90 39.56 -23.86
CA LEU A 25 -5.00 38.15 -23.47
C LEU A 25 -4.14 37.80 -22.24
N TRP A 26 -3.15 38.65 -21.96
CA TRP A 26 -2.35 38.60 -20.73
C TRP A 26 -2.89 39.50 -19.61
N ALA A 27 -4.01 40.23 -19.85
CA ALA A 27 -4.74 40.83 -18.76
C ALA A 27 -5.13 39.74 -17.81
N ALA A 28 -4.35 39.60 -16.72
CA ALA A 28 -4.54 38.63 -15.67
C ALA A 28 -6.03 38.59 -15.34
N VAL A 29 -6.67 37.44 -15.60
CA VAL A 29 -7.93 37.11 -14.95
C VAL A 29 -7.69 37.40 -13.47
N PRO A 30 -8.38 38.39 -12.84
CA PRO A 30 -8.16 38.63 -11.43
C PRO A 30 -8.36 37.29 -10.76
N ALA A 31 -7.33 36.80 -10.06
CA ALA A 31 -7.43 35.56 -9.30
C ALA A 31 -8.70 35.75 -8.47
N ARG A 32 -9.78 35.06 -8.85
CA ARG A 32 -11.03 35.13 -8.10
C ARG A 32 -10.66 34.57 -6.74
N ALA A 33 -10.58 35.48 -5.77
CA ALA A 33 -10.38 35.07 -4.39
C ALA A 33 -11.36 33.94 -4.10
N ALA A 34 -10.86 32.78 -3.79
CA ALA A 34 -11.59 31.52 -3.67
C ALA A 34 -11.23 30.86 -2.35
N ILE A 35 -12.08 29.98 -1.88
CA ILE A 35 -11.80 29.13 -0.74
C ILE A 35 -11.23 27.82 -1.30
N TYR A 36 -10.05 27.43 -0.86
CA TYR A 36 -9.46 26.16 -1.25
C TYR A 36 -9.82 25.09 -0.26
N ARG A 37 -10.39 23.99 -0.76
CA ARG A 37 -10.77 22.82 0.04
C ARG A 37 -9.72 21.73 -0.08
N LEU A 38 -9.18 21.34 1.07
CA LEU A 38 -8.27 20.21 1.24
C LEU A 38 -8.93 19.19 2.17
N GLU A 39 -8.75 17.93 1.92
CA GLU A 39 -9.36 16.86 2.74
C GLU A 39 -8.30 15.85 3.21
N ILE A 40 -8.22 15.67 4.53
CA ILE A 40 -7.52 14.55 5.16
C ILE A 40 -8.56 13.47 5.42
N ASN A 41 -8.53 12.41 4.62
CA ASN A 41 -9.40 11.25 4.79
C ASN A 41 -8.55 9.98 4.95
N GLY A 42 -8.36 9.55 6.19
CA GLY A 42 -7.48 8.43 6.56
C GLY A 42 -6.25 8.88 7.33
N VAL A 43 -5.20 8.07 7.27
CA VAL A 43 -4.00 8.26 8.09
C VAL A 43 -3.11 9.38 7.55
N ILE A 44 -2.55 10.17 8.48
CA ILE A 44 -1.59 11.23 8.18
C ILE A 44 -0.21 10.59 8.05
N ASN A 45 0.13 10.19 6.82
CA ASN A 45 1.43 9.65 6.40
C ASN A 45 2.21 10.68 5.58
N PRO A 46 3.46 10.42 5.13
CA PRO A 46 4.25 11.38 4.37
C PRO A 46 3.58 11.84 3.05
N VAL A 47 2.80 10.97 2.40
CA VAL A 47 2.08 11.33 1.17
C VAL A 47 0.95 12.31 1.45
N MET A 48 0.22 12.11 2.56
CA MET A 48 -0.82 13.02 3.01
C MET A 48 -0.21 14.37 3.41
N SER A 49 0.93 14.35 4.12
CA SER A 49 1.65 15.59 4.47
C SER A 49 2.05 16.37 3.23
N GLU A 50 2.70 15.73 2.27
CA GLU A 50 3.08 16.35 1.00
C GLU A 50 1.87 17.00 0.29
N TYR A 51 0.75 16.28 0.20
CA TYR A 51 -0.48 16.79 -0.41
C TYR A 51 -1.01 18.04 0.27
N ILE A 52 -1.08 18.03 1.61
CA ILE A 52 -1.60 19.18 2.36
C ILE A 52 -0.64 20.36 2.30
N VAL A 53 0.66 20.14 2.45
CA VAL A 53 1.69 21.19 2.36
C VAL A 53 1.69 21.84 0.98
N GLU A 54 1.66 21.06 -0.10
CA GLU A 54 1.55 21.59 -1.47
C GLU A 54 0.26 22.39 -1.68
N GLY A 55 -0.86 21.90 -1.13
CA GLY A 55 -2.15 22.58 -1.17
C GLY A 55 -2.14 23.92 -0.45
N LEU A 56 -1.55 24.00 0.75
CA LEU A 56 -1.35 25.22 1.51
C LEU A 56 -0.42 26.21 0.77
N ASP A 57 0.65 25.71 0.16
CA ASP A 57 1.55 26.51 -0.65
C ASP A 57 0.86 27.08 -1.88
N ARG A 58 0.05 26.26 -2.55
CA ARG A 58 -0.75 26.71 -3.70
C ARG A 58 -1.74 27.80 -3.29
N ALA A 59 -2.47 27.60 -2.18
CA ALA A 59 -3.38 28.60 -1.65
C ALA A 59 -2.65 29.92 -1.36
N GLY A 60 -1.44 29.86 -0.82
CA GLY A 60 -0.60 31.04 -0.57
C GLY A 60 -0.15 31.76 -1.84
N ARG A 61 0.30 31.01 -2.86
CA ARG A 61 0.72 31.57 -4.16
C ARG A 61 -0.45 32.21 -4.93
N GLU A 62 -1.61 31.56 -4.90
CA GLU A 62 -2.82 32.01 -5.60
C GLU A 62 -3.64 33.00 -4.78
N ARG A 63 -3.17 33.37 -3.58
CA ARG A 63 -3.80 34.36 -2.68
C ARG A 63 -5.27 34.00 -2.38
N ALA A 64 -5.50 32.74 -2.00
CA ALA A 64 -6.82 32.29 -1.56
C ALA A 64 -7.35 33.15 -0.37
N ASP A 65 -8.66 33.27 -0.24
CA ASP A 65 -9.28 33.97 0.91
C ASP A 65 -9.12 33.12 2.18
N ALA A 66 -9.25 31.79 2.06
CA ALA A 66 -9.05 30.83 3.14
C ALA A 66 -8.76 29.44 2.57
N VAL A 67 -8.20 28.56 3.42
CA VAL A 67 -8.15 27.12 3.20
C VAL A 67 -9.15 26.46 4.16
N LEU A 68 -10.07 25.69 3.62
CA LEU A 68 -10.96 24.81 4.37
C LEU A 68 -10.34 23.41 4.43
N LEU A 69 -9.83 23.03 5.59
CA LEU A 69 -9.21 21.75 5.85
C LEU A 69 -10.20 20.79 6.51
N ILE A 70 -10.70 19.84 5.76
CA ILE A 70 -11.62 18.81 6.25
C ILE A 70 -10.82 17.71 6.94
N LEU A 71 -11.21 17.36 8.17
CA LEU A 71 -10.53 16.36 8.99
C LEU A 71 -11.41 15.12 9.21
N ARG A 72 -10.93 13.98 8.72
CA ARG A 72 -11.50 12.63 8.91
C ARG A 72 -10.36 11.65 9.11
N THR A 73 -9.76 11.67 10.31
CA THR A 73 -8.51 10.93 10.52
C THR A 73 -8.45 10.29 11.90
N PRO A 74 -7.99 9.04 11.99
CA PRO A 74 -7.64 8.39 13.25
C PRO A 74 -6.33 8.93 13.83
N GLY A 75 -5.54 9.65 13.04
CA GLY A 75 -4.21 10.12 13.40
C GLY A 75 -3.17 9.83 12.34
N GLY A 76 -1.92 9.66 12.76
CA GLY A 76 -0.82 9.33 11.86
C GLY A 76 0.56 9.57 12.47
N LEU A 77 1.55 9.69 11.60
CA LEU A 77 2.94 9.86 11.99
C LEU A 77 3.22 11.27 12.52
N VAL A 78 3.95 11.35 13.62
CA VAL A 78 4.31 12.63 14.27
C VAL A 78 5.06 13.54 13.30
N GLY A 79 6.02 13.02 12.52
CA GLY A 79 6.76 13.81 11.54
C GLY A 79 5.86 14.46 10.49
N SER A 80 4.93 13.69 9.92
CA SER A 80 3.97 14.18 8.92
C SER A 80 3.00 15.21 9.51
N MET A 81 2.54 14.98 10.74
CA MET A 81 1.72 15.93 11.48
C MET A 81 2.45 17.24 11.72
N SER A 82 3.71 17.17 12.21
CA SER A 82 4.52 18.33 12.52
C SER A 82 4.79 19.19 11.29
N GLU A 83 5.06 18.58 10.15
CA GLU A 83 5.27 19.27 8.87
C GLU A 83 4.03 20.06 8.43
N ILE A 84 2.84 19.43 8.52
CA ILE A 84 1.56 20.11 8.22
C ILE A 84 1.33 21.25 9.22
N MET A 85 1.52 21.00 10.51
CA MET A 85 1.31 22.00 11.57
C MET A 85 2.24 23.20 11.38
N GLU A 86 3.53 23.01 11.14
CA GLU A 86 4.49 24.08 10.85
C GLU A 86 4.04 24.92 9.66
N LYS A 87 3.58 24.25 8.59
CA LYS A 87 3.08 24.93 7.41
C LYS A 87 1.81 25.75 7.67
N MET A 88 0.90 25.23 8.49
CA MET A 88 -0.30 25.97 8.90
C MET A 88 0.06 27.20 9.73
N LEU A 89 0.96 27.07 10.70
CA LEU A 89 1.36 28.15 11.61
C LEU A 89 2.17 29.26 10.90
N SER A 90 3.01 28.89 9.93
CA SER A 90 3.80 29.85 9.14
C SER A 90 3.02 30.45 7.94
N GLY A 91 1.82 29.95 7.66
CA GLY A 91 1.03 30.30 6.49
C GLY A 91 0.52 31.76 6.52
N ARG A 92 0.29 32.32 5.33
CA ARG A 92 -0.27 33.69 5.15
C ARG A 92 -1.76 33.66 4.86
N VAL A 93 -2.32 32.51 4.55
CA VAL A 93 -3.73 32.28 4.25
C VAL A 93 -4.38 31.64 5.45
N PRO A 94 -5.52 32.12 5.94
CA PRO A 94 -6.22 31.53 7.07
C PRO A 94 -6.59 30.08 6.81
N VAL A 95 -6.33 29.19 7.77
CA VAL A 95 -6.73 27.78 7.74
C VAL A 95 -7.91 27.57 8.67
N VAL A 96 -9.04 27.16 8.10
CA VAL A 96 -10.26 26.76 8.80
C VAL A 96 -10.30 25.25 8.84
N ALA A 97 -10.10 24.63 10.01
CA ALA A 97 -10.23 23.17 10.16
C ALA A 97 -11.68 22.81 10.51
N TYR A 98 -12.19 21.79 9.85
CA TYR A 98 -13.53 21.28 10.06
C TYR A 98 -13.54 19.77 10.20
N VAL A 99 -13.95 19.28 11.37
CA VAL A 99 -14.16 17.84 11.57
C VAL A 99 -15.55 17.48 11.05
N GLY A 100 -15.61 16.82 9.93
CA GLY A 100 -16.89 16.52 9.27
C GLY A 100 -16.74 15.54 8.10
N PRO A 101 -17.86 15.05 7.56
CA PRO A 101 -19.24 15.19 8.04
C PRO A 101 -19.51 14.46 9.38
N GLY A 102 -20.77 14.44 9.83
CA GLY A 102 -21.17 13.71 11.04
C GLY A 102 -20.66 12.28 11.05
N GLY A 103 -20.26 11.77 12.23
CA GLY A 103 -19.59 10.48 12.39
C GLY A 103 -18.07 10.51 12.18
N SER A 104 -17.53 11.58 11.63
CA SER A 104 -16.08 11.77 11.46
C SER A 104 -15.37 11.98 12.81
N HIS A 105 -14.06 11.82 12.78
CA HIS A 105 -13.21 12.14 13.94
C HIS A 105 -11.88 12.73 13.50
N ALA A 106 -11.31 13.55 14.36
CA ALA A 106 -9.95 14.08 14.26
C ALA A 106 -9.19 13.67 15.52
N ALA A 107 -8.66 12.44 15.52
CA ALA A 107 -7.94 11.87 16.65
C ALA A 107 -6.43 11.99 16.48
N SER A 108 -5.68 11.92 17.60
CA SER A 108 -4.20 11.90 17.59
C SER A 108 -3.63 13.07 16.77
N ALA A 109 -2.88 12.82 15.70
CA ALA A 109 -2.34 13.85 14.82
C ALA A 109 -3.44 14.82 14.29
N GLY A 110 -4.66 14.32 14.04
CA GLY A 110 -5.79 15.16 13.63
C GLY A 110 -6.21 16.18 14.69
N PHE A 111 -6.10 15.84 15.97
CA PHE A 111 -6.34 16.77 17.08
C PHE A 111 -5.31 17.91 17.09
N PHE A 112 -4.03 17.59 16.87
CA PHE A 112 -2.98 18.61 16.73
C PHE A 112 -3.28 19.59 15.62
N LEU A 113 -3.70 19.10 14.45
CA LEU A 113 -4.06 19.96 13.32
C LEU A 113 -5.31 20.81 13.61
N LEU A 114 -6.32 20.24 14.27
CA LEU A 114 -7.52 20.98 14.67
C LEU A 114 -7.18 22.13 15.61
N VAL A 115 -6.37 21.85 16.64
CA VAL A 115 -5.94 22.87 17.62
C VAL A 115 -5.01 23.91 17.00
N SER A 116 -4.27 23.57 15.95
CA SER A 116 -3.34 24.49 15.29
C SER A 116 -4.02 25.43 14.28
N ALA A 117 -5.24 25.12 13.83
CA ALA A 117 -5.96 25.92 12.83
C ALA A 117 -6.30 27.33 13.32
N ASP A 118 -6.39 28.28 12.39
CA ASP A 118 -6.79 29.67 12.68
C ASP A 118 -8.25 29.75 13.15
N PHE A 119 -9.09 28.84 12.67
CA PHE A 119 -10.46 28.62 13.13
C PHE A 119 -10.78 27.14 13.12
N ALA A 120 -11.38 26.61 14.17
CA ALA A 120 -11.72 25.22 14.31
C ALA A 120 -13.23 25.02 14.47
N ALA A 121 -13.79 24.10 13.72
CA ALA A 121 -15.20 23.73 13.78
C ALA A 121 -15.40 22.23 13.70
N MET A 122 -16.52 21.76 14.21
CA MET A 122 -16.90 20.34 14.18
C MET A 122 -18.36 20.20 13.73
N ALA A 123 -18.66 19.13 13.01
CA ALA A 123 -20.05 18.74 12.70
C ALA A 123 -20.69 18.07 13.92
N PRO A 124 -22.03 18.09 14.01
CA PRO A 124 -22.75 17.28 15.01
C PRO A 124 -22.42 15.78 14.89
N GLY A 125 -22.26 15.12 16.03
CA GLY A 125 -21.92 13.69 16.08
C GLY A 125 -20.47 13.36 15.71
N THR A 126 -19.56 14.32 15.80
CA THR A 126 -18.12 14.13 15.59
C THR A 126 -17.36 14.13 16.92
N ARG A 127 -16.10 13.69 16.90
CA ARG A 127 -15.23 13.65 18.09
C ARG A 127 -13.79 14.02 17.74
N THR A 128 -13.06 14.48 18.75
CA THR A 128 -11.63 14.79 18.63
C THR A 128 -10.89 14.48 19.94
N GLY A 129 -9.56 14.52 19.94
CA GLY A 129 -8.74 14.17 21.12
C GLY A 129 -7.94 12.89 20.94
N ALA A 130 -7.84 12.07 22.02
CA ALA A 130 -7.08 10.81 22.06
C ALA A 130 -5.67 10.94 21.43
N ALA A 131 -4.88 11.88 21.93
CA ALA A 131 -3.65 12.33 21.28
C ALA A 131 -2.36 11.86 21.97
N HIS A 132 -2.44 10.80 22.78
CA HIS A 132 -1.27 10.23 23.47
C HIS A 132 -0.25 9.69 22.47
N PRO A 133 1.03 10.12 22.54
CA PRO A 133 2.07 9.62 21.66
C PRO A 133 2.34 8.13 21.91
N ILE A 134 2.46 7.37 20.85
CA ILE A 134 2.78 5.94 20.92
C ILE A 134 4.18 5.76 20.36
N LEU A 135 5.13 5.30 21.18
CA LEU A 135 6.45 4.95 20.74
C LEU A 135 6.48 3.53 20.19
N SER A 136 6.95 3.40 18.97
CA SER A 136 7.21 2.12 18.33
C SER A 136 8.65 2.11 17.84
N ILE A 137 9.51 1.26 18.41
CA ILE A 137 10.88 1.05 17.94
C ILE A 137 10.91 -0.29 17.20
N GLY A 138 11.15 -0.25 15.89
CA GLY A 138 11.17 -1.45 15.06
C GLY A 138 9.86 -2.25 15.09
N GLY A 139 8.71 -1.55 15.31
CA GLY A 139 7.39 -2.19 15.38
C GLY A 139 7.12 -2.96 16.67
N MET A 140 8.05 -3.02 17.63
CA MET A 140 7.76 -3.57 18.96
C MET A 140 7.25 -2.47 19.89
N PRO A 141 6.19 -2.72 20.71
CA PRO A 141 6.02 -1.92 21.91
C PRO A 141 7.29 -2.15 22.69
N VAL A 142 7.98 -1.08 22.94
CA VAL A 142 9.20 -1.18 23.72
C VAL A 142 8.79 -1.72 25.09
N SER A 143 9.41 -2.84 25.47
CA SER A 143 9.26 -3.41 26.80
C SER A 143 9.38 -2.29 27.83
N GLN A 144 8.55 -2.31 28.88
CA GLN A 144 8.49 -1.27 29.92
C GLN A 144 9.76 -1.25 30.78
N ASN A 145 10.92 -1.07 30.15
CA ASN A 145 12.16 -0.76 30.86
C ASN A 145 12.14 0.73 31.22
N ASP A 146 12.71 1.10 32.33
CA ASP A 146 12.76 2.47 32.86
C ASP A 146 13.22 3.50 31.80
N THR A 147 14.14 3.14 30.94
CA THR A 147 14.66 3.98 29.85
C THR A 147 13.55 4.35 28.84
N VAL A 148 12.67 3.42 28.53
CA VAL A 148 11.60 3.62 27.55
C VAL A 148 10.46 4.42 28.16
N LYS A 149 10.15 4.17 29.41
CA LYS A 149 9.18 4.96 30.16
C LYS A 149 9.62 6.42 30.21
N THR A 150 10.89 6.67 30.52
CA THR A 150 11.48 8.01 30.51
C THR A 150 11.43 8.66 29.12
N LEU A 151 11.68 7.90 28.04
CA LEU A 151 11.59 8.41 26.68
C LEU A 151 10.14 8.76 26.31
N LEU A 152 9.18 7.90 26.64
CA LEU A 152 7.76 8.16 26.40
C LEU A 152 7.29 9.40 27.18
N GLU A 153 7.69 9.53 28.44
CA GLU A 153 7.41 10.72 29.25
C GLU A 153 7.98 11.99 28.63
N LYS A 154 9.22 11.95 28.11
CA LYS A 154 9.82 13.09 27.41
C LYS A 154 9.02 13.48 26.17
N VAL A 155 8.68 12.51 25.30
CA VAL A 155 7.91 12.77 24.09
C VAL A 155 6.50 13.27 24.40
N THR A 156 5.88 12.72 25.44
CA THR A 156 4.55 13.16 25.88
C THR A 156 4.60 14.59 26.42
N ASN A 157 5.57 14.91 27.26
CA ASN A 157 5.73 16.25 27.84
C ASN A 157 6.08 17.29 26.75
N ASP A 158 6.93 16.95 25.79
CA ASP A 158 7.24 17.81 24.66
C ASP A 158 6.01 18.06 23.79
N SER A 159 5.23 17.02 23.47
CA SER A 159 3.97 17.12 22.73
C SER A 159 2.95 17.99 23.44
N VAL A 160 2.83 17.87 24.77
CA VAL A 160 1.96 18.70 25.61
C VAL A 160 2.42 20.16 25.53
N ALA A 161 3.70 20.42 25.81
CA ALA A 161 4.24 21.79 25.82
C ALA A 161 4.09 22.47 24.44
N SER A 162 4.39 21.75 23.38
CA SER A 162 4.25 22.25 21.99
C SER A 162 2.79 22.65 21.70
N LEU A 163 1.83 21.74 21.93
CA LEU A 163 0.43 22.03 21.57
C LEU A 163 -0.24 23.01 22.55
N GLN A 164 0.16 23.03 23.83
CA GLN A 164 -0.31 24.03 24.79
C GLN A 164 0.14 25.43 24.36
N SER A 165 1.39 25.61 23.93
CA SER A 165 1.87 26.89 23.41
C SER A 165 1.03 27.41 22.23
N VAL A 166 0.67 26.50 21.31
CA VAL A 166 -0.20 26.85 20.18
C VAL A 166 -1.63 27.16 20.67
N ALA A 167 -2.16 26.35 21.57
CA ALA A 167 -3.50 26.56 22.13
C ALA A 167 -3.63 27.90 22.85
N GLN A 168 -2.63 28.29 23.64
CA GLN A 168 -2.55 29.56 24.33
C GLN A 168 -2.60 30.75 23.34
N GLN A 169 -1.82 30.70 22.28
CA GLN A 169 -1.83 31.75 21.25
C GLN A 169 -3.15 31.84 20.49
N ARG A 170 -3.86 30.70 20.36
CA ARG A 170 -5.19 30.61 19.75
C ARG A 170 -6.33 30.93 20.71
N GLY A 171 -6.04 31.16 22.00
CA GLY A 171 -7.06 31.34 23.04
C GLY A 171 -7.89 30.10 23.33
N ARG A 172 -7.32 28.91 23.09
CA ARG A 172 -7.94 27.60 23.33
C ARG A 172 -7.55 27.04 24.70
N ASN A 173 -8.32 26.08 25.18
CA ASN A 173 -8.16 25.52 26.53
C ASN A 173 -6.93 24.59 26.62
N GLU A 174 -5.87 25.09 27.24
CA GLU A 174 -4.61 24.39 27.43
C GLU A 174 -4.73 23.12 28.28
N GLU A 175 -5.64 23.14 29.29
CA GLU A 175 -5.85 21.98 30.19
C GLU A 175 -6.51 20.81 29.46
N MET A 176 -7.50 21.08 28.61
CA MET A 176 -8.12 20.03 27.80
C MET A 176 -7.14 19.48 26.77
N VAL A 177 -6.26 20.34 26.21
CA VAL A 177 -5.17 19.89 25.32
C VAL A 177 -4.23 18.95 26.05
N ALA A 178 -3.81 19.31 27.28
CA ALA A 178 -2.92 18.45 28.08
C ALA A 178 -3.56 17.10 28.39
N ARG A 179 -4.84 17.07 28.77
CA ARG A 179 -5.58 15.82 29.05
C ARG A 179 -5.77 14.96 27.80
N ALA A 180 -6.02 15.55 26.65
CA ALA A 180 -6.10 14.80 25.39
C ALA A 180 -4.80 14.05 25.09
N ILE A 181 -3.65 14.65 25.45
CA ILE A 181 -2.33 14.07 25.18
C ILE A 181 -1.89 13.12 26.30
N ARG A 182 -2.01 13.52 27.58
CA ARG A 182 -1.54 12.70 28.72
C ARG A 182 -2.46 11.51 29.00
N ASP A 183 -3.78 11.76 28.97
CA ASP A 183 -4.79 10.82 29.45
C ASP A 183 -5.57 10.18 28.30
N SER A 184 -5.17 10.44 27.05
CA SER A 184 -5.89 9.99 25.83
C SER A 184 -7.37 10.41 25.81
N GLN A 185 -7.72 11.53 26.42
CA GLN A 185 -9.09 11.96 26.52
C GLN A 185 -9.65 12.38 25.16
N SER A 186 -10.86 11.92 24.87
CA SER A 186 -11.62 12.31 23.67
C SER A 186 -12.75 13.24 24.05
N TYR A 187 -13.11 14.13 23.14
CA TYR A 187 -14.15 15.13 23.30
C TYR A 187 -15.17 15.06 22.17
N THR A 188 -16.45 15.13 22.52
CA THR A 188 -17.52 15.37 21.55
C THR A 188 -17.47 16.81 21.05
N GLU A 189 -18.18 17.11 19.98
CA GLU A 189 -18.28 18.47 19.43
C GLU A 189 -18.81 19.49 20.47
N ARG A 190 -19.74 19.06 21.35
CA ARG A 190 -20.30 19.93 22.40
C ARG A 190 -19.27 20.19 23.49
N GLN A 191 -18.60 19.17 23.98
CA GLN A 191 -17.53 19.31 24.97
C GLN A 191 -16.38 20.16 24.43
N ALA A 192 -16.04 19.99 23.15
CA ALA A 192 -15.00 20.79 22.51
C ALA A 192 -15.39 22.27 22.37
N LEU A 193 -16.67 22.59 22.09
CA LEU A 193 -17.17 23.94 22.03
C LEU A 193 -17.26 24.59 23.43
N GLU A 194 -17.89 23.92 24.38
CA GLU A 194 -18.04 24.39 25.77
C GLU A 194 -16.67 24.58 26.44
N GLY A 195 -15.74 23.67 26.15
CA GLY A 195 -14.38 23.72 26.64
C GLY A 195 -13.45 24.68 25.86
N LYS A 196 -13.94 25.40 24.85
CA LYS A 196 -13.15 26.31 24.02
C LYS A 196 -11.98 25.64 23.31
N LEU A 197 -12.13 24.41 22.86
CA LEU A 197 -11.20 23.77 21.94
C LEU A 197 -11.50 24.14 20.47
N ILE A 198 -12.78 24.42 20.19
CA ILE A 198 -13.26 24.85 18.87
C ILE A 198 -14.11 26.11 19.02
N GLU A 199 -14.27 26.84 17.94
CA GLU A 199 -15.03 28.09 17.91
C GLU A 199 -16.50 27.89 17.49
N ARG A 200 -16.82 26.73 16.82
CA ARG A 200 -18.19 26.53 16.31
C ARG A 200 -18.55 25.07 16.07
N ILE A 201 -19.83 24.76 16.23
CA ILE A 201 -20.46 23.57 15.66
C ILE A 201 -21.23 24.03 14.41
N ALA A 202 -21.04 23.35 13.28
CA ALA A 202 -21.73 23.63 12.02
C ALA A 202 -22.15 22.29 11.37
N ALA A 203 -23.39 22.19 10.93
CA ALA A 203 -23.91 20.94 10.37
C ALA A 203 -23.34 20.63 8.96
N SER A 204 -22.85 21.66 8.27
CA SER A 204 -22.26 21.53 6.92
C SER A 204 -21.15 22.55 6.68
N GLU A 205 -20.32 22.26 5.66
CA GLU A 205 -19.30 23.19 5.16
C GLU A 205 -19.91 24.52 4.72
N ALA A 206 -21.08 24.48 4.08
CA ALA A 206 -21.79 25.68 3.63
C ALA A 206 -22.25 26.56 4.80
N GLU A 207 -22.81 25.96 5.85
CA GLU A 207 -23.19 26.68 7.08
C GLU A 207 -21.96 27.29 7.76
N LEU A 208 -20.85 26.53 7.83
CA LEU A 208 -19.59 27.03 8.38
C LEU A 208 -19.11 28.24 7.62
N LEU A 209 -19.06 28.17 6.31
CA LEU A 209 -18.59 29.29 5.45
C LEU A 209 -19.49 30.54 5.55
N GLN A 210 -20.80 30.34 5.62
CA GLN A 210 -21.73 31.46 5.87
C GLN A 210 -21.47 32.14 7.23
N ALA A 211 -21.19 31.35 8.24
CA ALA A 211 -20.95 31.86 9.59
C ALA A 211 -19.57 32.52 9.75
N LEU A 212 -18.65 32.27 8.84
CA LEU A 212 -17.32 32.89 8.81
C LEU A 212 -17.28 34.18 8.06
N ASP A 213 -18.31 34.51 7.27
CA ASP A 213 -18.33 35.72 6.46
C ASP A 213 -18.29 36.98 7.32
N GLY A 214 -17.40 37.89 6.99
CA GLY A 214 -17.19 39.16 7.73
C GLY A 214 -16.43 38.97 9.06
N ARG A 215 -16.08 37.74 9.49
CA ARG A 215 -15.30 37.55 10.71
C ARG A 215 -13.84 37.94 10.53
N THR A 216 -13.29 38.59 11.54
CA THR A 216 -11.86 38.86 11.64
C THR A 216 -11.19 37.65 12.31
N ILE A 217 -10.23 37.06 11.62
CA ILE A 217 -9.38 35.97 12.14
C ILE A 217 -7.96 36.48 12.34
N ARG A 218 -7.37 36.18 13.48
CA ARG A 218 -5.97 36.46 13.79
C ARG A 218 -5.12 35.26 13.44
N LEU A 219 -4.21 35.43 12.46
CA LEU A 219 -3.23 34.42 12.10
C LEU A 219 -2.21 34.24 13.22
N PHE A 220 -1.50 33.09 13.23
CA PHE A 220 -0.56 32.74 14.29
C PHE A 220 0.52 33.80 14.52
N HIS A 221 1.01 34.46 13.47
CA HIS A 221 2.00 35.54 13.55
C HIS A 221 1.39 36.93 13.82
N GLY A 222 0.15 37.00 14.31
CA GLY A 222 -0.51 38.22 14.78
C GLY A 222 -1.23 39.07 13.74
N ARG A 223 -1.14 38.76 12.44
CA ARG A 223 -1.84 39.45 11.38
C ARG A 223 -3.34 39.15 11.44
N GLU A 224 -4.16 40.19 11.36
CA GLU A 224 -5.61 40.05 11.26
C GLU A 224 -6.08 40.03 9.81
N VAL A 225 -7.01 39.16 9.49
CA VAL A 225 -7.61 38.98 8.17
C VAL A 225 -9.12 38.89 8.32
N VAL A 226 -9.84 39.72 7.57
CA VAL A 226 -11.30 39.61 7.50
C VAL A 226 -11.66 38.60 6.43
N LEU A 227 -12.34 37.51 6.84
CA LEU A 227 -12.80 36.50 5.92
C LEU A 227 -13.96 37.01 5.07
N ARG A 228 -13.92 36.68 3.79
CA ARG A 228 -15.00 36.92 2.84
C ARG A 228 -15.35 35.58 2.20
N THR A 229 -16.30 34.88 2.80
CA THR A 229 -16.62 33.49 2.45
C THR A 229 -17.98 33.31 1.79
N ALA A 230 -18.94 34.23 2.05
CA ALA A 230 -20.27 34.15 1.45
C ALA A 230 -20.21 34.29 -0.08
N GLY A 231 -20.83 33.37 -0.80
CA GLY A 231 -20.91 33.39 -2.26
C GLY A 231 -19.59 33.15 -3.00
N LYS A 232 -18.49 32.85 -2.28
CA LYS A 232 -17.22 32.51 -2.90
C LYS A 232 -17.24 31.06 -3.42
N PRO A 233 -16.58 30.80 -4.56
CA PRO A 233 -16.41 29.45 -5.04
C PRO A 233 -15.48 28.65 -4.08
N VAL A 234 -15.89 27.44 -3.75
CA VAL A 234 -15.04 26.46 -3.07
C VAL A 234 -14.37 25.61 -4.13
N LEU A 235 -13.07 25.67 -4.18
CA LEU A 235 -12.25 24.93 -5.16
C LEU A 235 -11.56 23.77 -4.48
N ASP A 236 -11.94 22.57 -4.86
CA ASP A 236 -11.24 21.37 -4.40
C ASP A 236 -9.81 21.33 -4.97
N ILE A 237 -8.84 21.09 -4.12
CA ILE A 237 -7.48 20.75 -4.54
C ILE A 237 -7.35 19.22 -4.45
N PRO A 238 -7.49 18.48 -5.56
CA PRO A 238 -7.35 17.03 -5.53
C PRO A 238 -5.88 16.61 -5.44
N MET A 239 -5.62 15.45 -4.85
CA MET A 239 -4.32 14.79 -4.96
C MET A 239 -3.93 14.58 -6.43
N SER A 240 -2.65 14.79 -6.75
CA SER A 240 -2.08 14.45 -8.04
C SER A 240 -2.15 12.93 -8.30
N THR A 241 -2.02 12.51 -9.56
CA THR A 241 -2.00 11.08 -9.92
C THR A 241 -0.89 10.33 -9.19
N ARG A 242 0.28 10.97 -9.02
CA ARG A 242 1.41 10.42 -8.25
C ARG A 242 1.02 10.21 -6.77
N GLN A 243 0.44 11.21 -6.13
CA GLN A 243 0.02 11.13 -4.73
C GLN A 243 -1.08 10.08 -4.52
N LYS A 244 -2.05 9.99 -5.43
CA LYS A 244 -3.08 8.94 -5.39
C LYS A 244 -2.47 7.54 -5.49
N PHE A 245 -1.51 7.35 -6.39
CA PHE A 245 -0.80 6.08 -6.54
C PHE A 245 -0.01 5.75 -5.27
N LEU A 246 0.80 6.69 -4.75
CA LEU A 246 1.58 6.50 -3.52
C LEU A 246 0.67 6.24 -2.31
N MET A 247 -0.47 6.93 -2.22
CA MET A 247 -1.45 6.70 -1.16
C MET A 247 -2.07 5.30 -1.25
N ALA A 248 -2.40 4.84 -2.46
CA ALA A 248 -2.94 3.50 -2.67
C ALA A 248 -1.94 2.40 -2.26
N ILE A 249 -0.68 2.51 -2.64
CA ILE A 249 0.35 1.52 -2.26
C ILE A 249 0.77 1.61 -0.79
N SER A 250 0.45 2.69 -0.09
CA SER A 250 0.64 2.81 1.36
C SER A 250 -0.41 2.02 2.17
N ASP A 251 -1.43 1.44 1.51
CA ASP A 251 -2.34 0.49 2.17
C ASP A 251 -1.59 -0.83 2.47
N PRO A 252 -1.54 -1.26 3.74
CA PRO A 252 -0.77 -2.43 4.13
C PRO A 252 -1.26 -3.74 3.47
N ASN A 253 -2.56 -3.81 3.18
CA ASN A 253 -3.14 -5.00 2.53
C ASN A 253 -2.71 -5.07 1.07
N LEU A 254 -2.75 -3.94 0.36
CA LEU A 254 -2.29 -3.88 -1.03
C LEU A 254 -0.78 -4.12 -1.14
N ALA A 255 0.02 -3.50 -0.27
CA ALA A 255 1.46 -3.70 -0.23
C ALA A 255 1.81 -5.18 0.02
N LEU A 256 1.13 -5.84 0.98
CA LEU A 256 1.31 -7.28 1.24
C LEU A 256 0.95 -8.14 0.03
N LEU A 257 -0.20 -7.89 -0.60
CA LEU A 257 -0.64 -8.65 -1.78
C LEU A 257 0.33 -8.50 -2.95
N LEU A 258 0.84 -7.28 -3.20
CA LEU A 258 1.84 -7.02 -4.23
C LEU A 258 3.16 -7.73 -3.91
N GLY A 259 3.62 -7.69 -2.66
CA GLY A 259 4.85 -8.35 -2.24
C GLY A 259 4.80 -9.86 -2.42
N ILE A 260 3.73 -10.48 -1.94
CA ILE A 260 3.51 -11.91 -2.05
C ILE A 260 3.30 -12.33 -3.51
N GLY A 261 2.46 -11.61 -4.26
CA GLY A 261 2.26 -11.86 -5.69
C GLY A 261 3.57 -11.71 -6.47
N GLY A 262 4.39 -10.72 -6.12
CA GLY A 262 5.72 -10.52 -6.71
C GLY A 262 6.65 -11.70 -6.46
N VAL A 263 6.72 -12.20 -5.23
CA VAL A 263 7.52 -13.39 -4.89
C VAL A 263 7.03 -14.62 -5.66
N LEU A 264 5.72 -14.85 -5.74
CA LEU A 264 5.16 -15.98 -6.48
C LEU A 264 5.50 -15.93 -7.97
N LEU A 265 5.41 -14.75 -8.59
CA LEU A 265 5.77 -14.56 -10.00
C LEU A 265 7.26 -14.80 -10.25
N LEU A 266 8.14 -14.37 -9.33
CA LEU A 266 9.57 -14.66 -9.40
C LEU A 266 9.84 -16.17 -9.26
N VAL A 267 9.20 -16.84 -8.30
CA VAL A 267 9.33 -18.32 -8.15
C VAL A 267 8.86 -19.03 -9.43
N PHE A 268 7.76 -18.55 -10.02
CA PHE A 268 7.24 -19.14 -11.27
C PHE A 268 8.25 -18.98 -12.43
N GLU A 269 8.90 -17.84 -12.57
CA GLU A 269 9.95 -17.60 -13.55
C GLU A 269 11.14 -18.56 -13.35
N PHE A 270 11.64 -18.69 -12.10
CA PHE A 270 12.77 -19.56 -11.80
C PHE A 270 12.47 -21.04 -12.04
N THR A 271 11.20 -21.45 -11.93
CA THR A 271 10.78 -22.84 -12.19
C THR A 271 10.51 -23.12 -13.67
N ASN A 272 10.29 -22.08 -14.48
CA ASN A 272 10.01 -22.18 -15.91
C ASN A 272 10.95 -21.27 -16.71
N PRO A 273 12.25 -21.59 -16.81
CA PRO A 273 13.23 -20.73 -17.47
C PRO A 273 12.87 -20.51 -18.94
N GLY A 274 12.91 -19.24 -19.37
CA GLY A 274 12.53 -18.82 -20.71
C GLY A 274 11.31 -17.92 -20.80
N MET A 275 10.58 -17.72 -19.70
CA MET A 275 9.46 -16.80 -19.61
C MET A 275 9.91 -15.52 -18.90
N ILE A 276 10.32 -14.50 -19.62
CA ILE A 276 10.87 -13.24 -19.02
C ILE A 276 9.78 -12.39 -18.35
N ALA A 277 8.54 -12.47 -18.83
CA ALA A 277 7.47 -11.58 -18.41
C ALA A 277 7.04 -11.74 -16.94
N PRO A 278 6.85 -12.96 -16.36
CA PRO A 278 6.48 -13.12 -14.97
C PRO A 278 7.52 -12.56 -14.00
N GLY A 279 8.82 -12.79 -14.27
CA GLY A 279 9.91 -12.29 -13.44
C GLY A 279 9.99 -10.78 -13.43
N LEU A 280 9.83 -10.14 -14.59
CA LEU A 280 9.83 -8.68 -14.69
C LEU A 280 8.65 -8.06 -13.93
N VAL A 281 7.44 -8.60 -14.11
CA VAL A 281 6.24 -8.14 -13.39
C VAL A 281 6.38 -8.42 -11.90
N GLY A 282 6.88 -9.61 -11.53
CA GLY A 282 7.10 -10.00 -10.14
C GLY A 282 8.11 -9.08 -9.44
N GLY A 283 9.21 -8.78 -10.09
CA GLY A 283 10.21 -7.82 -9.60
C GLY A 283 9.64 -6.42 -9.39
N LEU A 284 8.85 -5.94 -10.35
CA LEU A 284 8.18 -4.63 -10.24
C LEU A 284 7.17 -4.62 -9.08
N CYS A 285 6.34 -5.65 -8.93
CA CYS A 285 5.41 -5.78 -7.82
C CYS A 285 6.13 -5.78 -6.47
N LEU A 286 7.26 -6.47 -6.38
CA LEU A 286 8.07 -6.51 -5.16
C LEU A 286 8.65 -5.12 -4.82
N LEU A 287 9.19 -4.40 -5.81
CA LEU A 287 9.71 -3.05 -5.60
C LEU A 287 8.60 -2.08 -5.16
N VAL A 288 7.42 -2.14 -5.78
CA VAL A 288 6.26 -1.33 -5.39
C VAL A 288 5.80 -1.69 -3.98
N SER A 289 5.80 -2.97 -3.62
CA SER A 289 5.48 -3.44 -2.26
C SER A 289 6.46 -2.88 -1.23
N LEU A 290 7.76 -2.95 -1.49
CA LEU A 290 8.80 -2.40 -0.61
C LEU A 290 8.66 -0.88 -0.45
N LEU A 291 8.34 -0.17 -1.54
CA LEU A 291 8.02 1.26 -1.47
C LEU A 291 6.79 1.52 -0.61
N GLY A 292 5.71 0.74 -0.76
CA GLY A 292 4.51 0.84 0.09
C GLY A 292 4.83 0.63 1.56
N PHE A 293 5.59 -0.40 1.87
CA PHE A 293 6.01 -0.68 3.25
C PHE A 293 6.94 0.39 3.84
N SER A 294 7.67 1.17 3.04
CA SER A 294 8.51 2.25 3.55
C SER A 294 7.71 3.38 4.23
N PHE A 295 6.41 3.49 3.95
CA PHE A 295 5.50 4.45 4.60
C PHE A 295 4.84 3.92 5.88
N LEU A 296 5.10 2.66 6.27
CA LEU A 296 4.43 1.97 7.36
C LEU A 296 5.42 1.58 8.47
N PRO A 297 4.98 1.54 9.75
CA PRO A 297 5.78 1.03 10.84
C PRO A 297 5.86 -0.50 10.78
N ILE A 298 6.88 -1.04 10.13
CA ILE A 298 7.06 -2.48 9.90
C ILE A 298 7.61 -3.17 11.14
N HIS A 299 7.04 -4.33 11.47
CA HIS A 299 7.46 -5.21 12.54
C HIS A 299 8.39 -6.31 12.02
N TYR A 300 9.66 -6.30 12.46
CA TYR A 300 10.66 -7.26 11.97
C TYR A 300 10.28 -8.73 12.21
N VAL A 301 9.61 -9.05 13.34
CA VAL A 301 9.15 -10.42 13.60
C VAL A 301 8.10 -10.86 12.57
N GLY A 302 7.22 -9.94 12.13
CA GLY A 302 6.27 -10.24 11.06
C GLY A 302 6.99 -10.58 9.75
N VAL A 303 8.00 -9.80 9.40
CA VAL A 303 8.84 -10.08 8.21
C VAL A 303 9.55 -11.44 8.35
N LEU A 304 10.17 -11.71 9.50
CA LEU A 304 10.85 -12.98 9.75
C LEU A 304 9.89 -14.18 9.67
N LEU A 305 8.67 -14.06 10.19
CA LEU A 305 7.65 -15.11 10.09
C LEU A 305 7.22 -15.36 8.64
N ILE A 306 7.06 -14.29 7.84
CA ILE A 306 6.75 -14.44 6.40
C ILE A 306 7.90 -15.12 5.67
N LEU A 307 9.15 -14.73 5.93
CA LEU A 307 10.32 -15.38 5.34
C LEU A 307 10.45 -16.82 5.78
N ALA A 308 10.19 -17.12 7.07
CA ALA A 308 10.15 -18.50 7.58
C ALA A 308 9.05 -19.32 6.92
N ALA A 309 7.86 -18.74 6.70
CA ALA A 309 6.78 -19.39 5.98
C ALA A 309 7.18 -19.77 4.55
N LEU A 310 7.81 -18.85 3.81
CA LEU A 310 8.32 -19.12 2.46
C LEU A 310 9.39 -20.23 2.49
N ALA A 311 10.31 -20.20 3.46
CA ALA A 311 11.31 -21.24 3.64
C ALA A 311 10.66 -22.61 3.94
N LEU A 312 9.62 -22.64 4.80
CA LEU A 312 8.89 -23.87 5.11
C LEU A 312 8.19 -24.46 3.87
N PHE A 313 7.61 -23.63 3.01
CA PHE A 313 7.01 -24.10 1.75
C PHE A 313 8.07 -24.68 0.80
N VAL A 314 9.24 -24.07 0.70
CA VAL A 314 10.36 -24.60 -0.10
C VAL A 314 10.89 -25.93 0.47
N LEU A 315 11.01 -26.02 1.79
CA LEU A 315 11.45 -27.25 2.48
C LEU A 315 10.46 -28.39 2.32
N GLU A 316 9.15 -28.13 2.35
CA GLU A 316 8.12 -29.14 2.13
C GLU A 316 8.25 -29.79 0.75
N ILE A 317 8.54 -29.00 -0.30
CA ILE A 317 8.75 -29.51 -1.65
C ILE A 317 9.97 -30.47 -1.69
N LYS A 318 11.03 -30.15 -0.91
CA LYS A 318 12.27 -30.94 -0.88
C LYS A 318 12.19 -32.15 0.03
N LEU A 319 11.64 -31.99 1.25
CA LEU A 319 11.68 -33.00 2.31
C LEU A 319 10.45 -33.91 2.34
N GLN A 320 9.37 -33.57 1.62
CA GLN A 320 8.13 -34.32 1.50
C GLN A 320 7.59 -34.81 2.87
N SER A 321 7.34 -33.82 3.77
CA SER A 321 6.88 -34.08 5.13
C SER A 321 5.37 -34.33 5.24
N PHE A 322 4.74 -34.81 4.16
CA PHE A 322 3.30 -35.10 4.09
C PHE A 322 2.37 -33.93 4.45
N GLY A 323 2.82 -32.69 4.22
CA GLY A 323 2.05 -31.48 4.45
C GLY A 323 2.30 -30.81 5.81
N LEU A 324 3.08 -31.40 6.70
CA LEU A 324 3.32 -30.84 8.04
C LEU A 324 4.02 -29.47 7.98
N LEU A 325 5.10 -29.35 7.19
CA LEU A 325 5.80 -28.09 6.99
C LEU A 325 4.95 -27.08 6.22
N GLY A 326 4.10 -27.57 5.30
CA GLY A 326 3.13 -26.74 4.57
C GLY A 326 2.12 -26.07 5.51
N ILE A 327 1.53 -26.85 6.45
CA ILE A 327 0.61 -26.32 7.47
C ILE A 327 1.33 -25.31 8.37
N ALA A 328 2.53 -25.65 8.84
CA ALA A 328 3.34 -24.71 9.64
C ALA A 328 3.66 -23.41 8.86
N GLY A 329 3.95 -23.52 7.56
CA GLY A 329 4.15 -22.40 6.66
C GLY A 329 2.92 -21.51 6.54
N VAL A 330 1.71 -22.07 6.41
CA VAL A 330 0.46 -21.29 6.38
C VAL A 330 0.23 -20.58 7.70
N VAL A 331 0.41 -21.24 8.83
CA VAL A 331 0.27 -20.62 10.15
C VAL A 331 1.28 -19.47 10.31
N ALA A 332 2.53 -19.69 9.97
CA ALA A 332 3.57 -18.66 10.02
C ALA A 332 3.27 -17.49 9.08
N MET A 333 2.72 -17.75 7.87
CA MET A 333 2.31 -16.72 6.92
C MET A 333 1.18 -15.85 7.46
N VAL A 334 0.12 -16.45 8.00
CA VAL A 334 -1.02 -15.72 8.57
C VAL A 334 -0.59 -14.90 9.79
N LEU A 335 0.16 -15.50 10.72
CA LEU A 335 0.67 -14.81 11.90
C LEU A 335 1.64 -13.69 11.51
N GLY A 336 2.57 -13.96 10.59
CA GLY A 336 3.50 -12.97 10.08
C GLY A 336 2.81 -11.79 9.42
N SER A 337 1.79 -12.06 8.60
CA SER A 337 1.00 -11.02 7.92
C SER A 337 0.22 -10.15 8.90
N THR A 338 -0.41 -10.73 9.93
CA THR A 338 -1.19 -9.97 10.92
C THR A 338 -0.30 -9.12 11.85
N ILE A 339 0.94 -9.59 12.10
CA ILE A 339 1.90 -8.87 12.96
C ILE A 339 2.76 -7.89 12.13
N LEU A 340 2.72 -7.96 10.81
CA LEU A 340 3.62 -7.24 9.89
C LEU A 340 3.63 -5.73 10.11
N VAL A 341 2.46 -5.14 10.33
CA VAL A 341 2.31 -3.70 10.61
C VAL A 341 1.79 -3.54 12.02
N LYS A 342 2.60 -2.91 12.86
CA LYS A 342 2.23 -2.68 14.25
C LYS A 342 1.84 -1.24 14.48
N THR A 343 0.56 -1.03 14.58
CA THR A 343 -0.05 0.25 14.91
C THR A 343 -1.27 -0.03 15.80
N PRO A 344 -1.56 0.86 16.76
CA PRO A 344 -2.81 0.78 17.52
C PRO A 344 -4.05 1.07 16.66
N ASP A 345 -3.85 1.66 15.49
CA ASP A 345 -4.93 1.97 14.57
C ASP A 345 -5.26 0.75 13.69
N PRO A 346 -6.47 0.16 13.85
CA PRO A 346 -6.89 -0.98 13.03
C PRO A 346 -6.91 -0.71 11.52
N SER A 347 -7.02 0.56 11.11
CA SER A 347 -7.06 0.93 9.68
C SER A 347 -5.70 0.77 8.98
N LEU A 348 -4.61 0.80 9.74
CA LEU A 348 -3.24 0.59 9.26
C LEU A 348 -2.74 -0.85 9.46
N GLN A 349 -3.54 -1.73 10.03
CA GLN A 349 -3.17 -3.14 10.19
C GLN A 349 -3.53 -3.94 8.95
N VAL A 350 -2.78 -5.02 8.71
CA VAL A 350 -3.20 -6.03 7.74
C VAL A 350 -4.46 -6.70 8.27
N ARG A 351 -5.54 -6.66 7.50
CA ARG A 351 -6.80 -7.28 7.86
C ARG A 351 -6.65 -8.79 7.96
N LEU A 352 -7.25 -9.40 8.97
CA LEU A 352 -7.24 -10.86 9.11
C LEU A 352 -7.79 -11.58 7.85
N SER A 353 -8.80 -10.98 7.20
CA SER A 353 -9.33 -11.49 5.93
C SER A 353 -8.28 -11.53 4.81
N THR A 354 -7.43 -10.49 4.72
CA THR A 354 -6.32 -10.45 3.75
C THR A 354 -5.26 -11.48 4.10
N ALA A 355 -4.86 -11.58 5.37
CA ALA A 355 -3.90 -12.57 5.85
C ALA A 355 -4.38 -14.02 5.59
N LEU A 356 -5.66 -14.30 5.86
CA LEU A 356 -6.28 -15.60 5.58
C LEU A 356 -6.37 -15.87 4.08
N ALA A 357 -6.74 -14.88 3.25
CA ALA A 357 -6.79 -15.03 1.80
C ALA A 357 -5.40 -15.41 1.24
N VAL A 358 -4.35 -14.78 1.74
CA VAL A 358 -2.96 -15.12 1.40
C VAL A 358 -2.62 -16.55 1.84
N GLY A 359 -2.94 -16.92 3.08
CA GLY A 359 -2.73 -18.29 3.59
C GLY A 359 -3.46 -19.34 2.78
N ILE A 360 -4.72 -19.09 2.39
CA ILE A 360 -5.52 -19.99 1.53
C ILE A 360 -4.88 -20.10 0.14
N LEU A 361 -4.44 -18.98 -0.46
CA LEU A 361 -3.78 -18.98 -1.76
C LEU A 361 -2.53 -19.86 -1.74
N PHE A 362 -1.67 -19.72 -0.73
CA PHE A 362 -0.49 -20.57 -0.58
C PHE A 362 -0.85 -22.04 -0.32
N SER A 363 -1.87 -22.30 0.50
CA SER A 363 -2.36 -23.66 0.73
C SER A 363 -2.85 -24.29 -0.57
N ALA A 364 -3.62 -23.58 -1.38
CA ALA A 364 -4.15 -24.09 -2.65
C ALA A 364 -3.01 -24.36 -3.65
N LEU A 365 -2.05 -23.43 -3.75
CA LEU A 365 -0.86 -23.60 -4.58
C LEU A 365 -0.07 -24.83 -4.15
N PHE A 366 0.18 -24.95 -2.84
CA PHE A 366 0.94 -26.07 -2.27
C PHE A 366 0.23 -27.42 -2.50
N LEU A 367 -1.07 -27.52 -2.20
CA LEU A 367 -1.86 -28.74 -2.43
C LEU A 367 -1.91 -29.10 -3.92
N GLY A 368 -1.99 -28.10 -4.80
CA GLY A 368 -1.90 -28.29 -6.26
C GLY A 368 -0.55 -28.89 -6.68
N LEU A 369 0.55 -28.35 -6.19
CA LEU A 369 1.90 -28.88 -6.47
C LEU A 369 2.08 -30.27 -5.89
N LEU A 370 1.63 -30.52 -4.68
CA LEU A 370 1.66 -31.84 -4.05
C LEU A 370 0.85 -32.87 -4.87
N TYR A 371 -0.36 -32.50 -5.29
CA TYR A 371 -1.18 -33.36 -6.16
C TYR A 371 -0.48 -33.69 -7.48
N LEU A 372 0.12 -32.70 -8.14
CA LEU A 372 0.88 -32.91 -9.39
C LEU A 372 2.08 -33.80 -9.18
N ALA A 373 2.83 -33.61 -8.07
CA ALA A 373 3.98 -34.44 -7.74
C ALA A 373 3.57 -35.90 -7.47
N LEU A 374 2.49 -36.12 -6.72
CA LEU A 374 1.96 -37.48 -6.46
C LEU A 374 1.42 -38.13 -7.74
N ARG A 375 0.74 -37.37 -8.61
CA ARG A 375 0.26 -37.84 -9.90
C ARG A 375 1.42 -38.26 -10.82
N SER A 376 2.46 -37.42 -10.87
CA SER A 376 3.67 -37.73 -11.69
C SER A 376 4.33 -39.03 -11.29
N ARG A 377 4.35 -39.39 -9.98
CA ARG A 377 4.90 -40.66 -9.49
C ARG A 377 4.07 -41.90 -9.89
N LYS A 378 2.79 -41.73 -10.18
CA LYS A 378 1.91 -42.82 -10.63
C LYS A 378 1.97 -43.05 -12.15
N LEU A 379 2.64 -42.17 -12.89
CA LEU A 379 2.85 -42.39 -14.33
C LEU A 379 3.82 -43.55 -14.52
N LYS A 380 3.42 -44.52 -15.37
CA LYS A 380 4.32 -45.62 -15.75
C LYS A 380 5.57 -45.03 -16.42
N ILE A 381 6.70 -45.62 -16.11
CA ILE A 381 7.97 -45.29 -16.75
C ILE A 381 7.80 -45.55 -18.23
N ALA A 382 7.81 -44.50 -19.05
CA ALA A 382 7.58 -44.61 -20.50
C ALA A 382 8.88 -44.73 -21.33
N THR A 383 10.02 -44.57 -20.67
CA THR A 383 11.36 -44.58 -21.32
C THR A 383 12.37 -45.36 -20.48
N GLY A 384 13.38 -45.94 -21.14
CA GLY A 384 14.44 -46.71 -20.51
C GLY A 384 14.18 -48.21 -20.49
N THR A 385 15.15 -48.97 -19.98
CA THR A 385 15.12 -50.47 -19.94
C THR A 385 13.93 -51.03 -19.16
N ASP A 386 13.51 -50.32 -18.08
CA ASP A 386 12.37 -50.75 -17.25
C ASP A 386 11.02 -50.60 -17.98
N ALA A 387 10.91 -49.71 -18.97
CA ALA A 387 9.71 -49.53 -19.80
C ALA A 387 9.55 -50.69 -20.83
N MET A 388 10.62 -51.41 -21.10
CA MET A 388 10.60 -52.54 -22.05
C MET A 388 10.07 -53.83 -21.42
N VAL A 389 10.13 -53.96 -20.11
CA VAL A 389 9.57 -55.13 -19.41
C VAL A 389 8.05 -55.15 -19.57
N GLY A 390 7.54 -56.24 -20.15
CA GLY A 390 6.12 -56.41 -20.48
C GLY A 390 5.75 -55.95 -21.90
N ALA A 391 6.67 -55.29 -22.65
CA ALA A 391 6.43 -54.89 -24.03
C ALA A 391 6.33 -56.10 -24.97
N GLU A 392 5.53 -55.97 -26.02
CA GLU A 392 5.48 -56.95 -27.09
C GLU A 392 6.75 -56.85 -27.95
N CYS A 393 7.33 -58.02 -28.27
CA CYS A 393 8.45 -58.16 -29.17
C CYS A 393 8.08 -59.05 -30.35
N ARG A 394 8.73 -58.82 -31.48
CA ARG A 394 8.63 -59.69 -32.64
C ARG A 394 10.00 -60.26 -32.99
N CYS A 395 10.07 -61.59 -33.06
CA CYS A 395 11.31 -62.27 -33.43
C CYS A 395 11.72 -61.92 -34.87
N LEU A 396 12.95 -61.50 -35.06
CA LEU A 396 13.53 -61.26 -36.37
C LEU A 396 14.34 -62.48 -36.85
N THR A 397 14.99 -63.16 -35.92
CA THR A 397 15.75 -64.42 -36.20
C THR A 397 15.23 -65.52 -35.25
N ALA A 398 15.49 -66.75 -35.58
CA ALA A 398 15.19 -67.85 -34.67
C ALA A 398 15.91 -67.64 -33.31
N LEU A 399 15.17 -67.82 -32.18
CA LEU A 399 15.70 -67.77 -30.82
C LEU A 399 15.86 -69.21 -30.32
N ALA A 400 17.11 -69.72 -30.35
CA ALA A 400 17.42 -71.06 -29.86
C ALA A 400 18.86 -71.17 -29.29
N PRO A 401 19.19 -70.67 -28.11
CA PRO A 401 18.42 -69.77 -27.20
C PRO A 401 18.53 -68.25 -27.51
N GLN A 402 19.44 -67.82 -28.42
CA GLN A 402 19.75 -66.39 -28.69
C GLN A 402 19.36 -66.00 -30.10
N GLY A 403 18.98 -64.75 -30.28
CA GLY A 403 18.62 -64.15 -31.55
C GLY A 403 18.31 -62.68 -31.43
N LYS A 404 17.62 -62.10 -32.45
CA LYS A 404 17.28 -60.70 -32.51
C LYS A 404 15.76 -60.53 -32.50
N VAL A 405 15.31 -59.55 -31.73
CA VAL A 405 13.91 -59.14 -31.66
C VAL A 405 13.73 -57.65 -31.97
N LEU A 406 12.56 -57.29 -32.45
CA LEU A 406 12.11 -55.93 -32.62
C LEU A 406 11.17 -55.57 -31.46
N VAL A 407 11.52 -54.56 -30.67
CA VAL A 407 10.72 -54.02 -29.59
C VAL A 407 10.59 -52.53 -29.75
N SER A 408 9.38 -51.99 -29.76
CA SER A 408 9.09 -50.55 -29.90
C SER A 408 9.81 -49.85 -31.05
N GLY A 409 10.10 -50.60 -32.15
CA GLY A 409 10.81 -50.08 -33.32
C GLY A 409 12.32 -50.18 -33.25
N GLU A 410 12.91 -50.71 -32.23
CA GLU A 410 14.36 -50.91 -32.04
C GLU A 410 14.75 -52.39 -32.10
N TYR A 411 15.97 -52.65 -32.63
CA TYR A 411 16.56 -53.98 -32.70
C TYR A 411 17.34 -54.30 -31.43
N TRP A 412 16.95 -55.40 -30.78
CA TRP A 412 17.59 -55.85 -29.54
C TRP A 412 18.05 -57.28 -29.66
N ASP A 413 19.17 -57.59 -29.03
CA ASP A 413 19.58 -58.95 -28.80
C ASP A 413 18.68 -59.57 -27.73
N ALA A 414 18.23 -60.80 -27.96
CA ALA A 414 17.30 -61.46 -27.06
C ALA A 414 17.64 -62.92 -26.82
N VAL A 415 17.30 -63.37 -25.60
CA VAL A 415 17.45 -64.82 -25.17
C VAL A 415 16.06 -65.25 -24.74
N SER A 416 15.70 -66.46 -25.22
CA SER A 416 14.49 -67.17 -24.80
C SER A 416 14.79 -68.49 -24.27
N GLN A 417 14.08 -68.94 -23.22
CA GLN A 417 14.17 -70.32 -22.68
C GLN A 417 13.42 -71.32 -23.57
N GLU A 418 12.44 -70.88 -24.31
CA GLU A 418 11.67 -71.69 -25.24
C GLU A 418 12.02 -71.23 -26.69
N PRO A 419 12.23 -72.22 -27.59
CA PRO A 419 12.53 -71.91 -28.98
C PRO A 419 11.40 -71.05 -29.61
N MET A 420 11.80 -69.99 -30.32
CA MET A 420 10.83 -69.10 -31.02
C MET A 420 11.26 -68.94 -32.48
N GLU A 421 10.29 -69.02 -33.39
CA GLU A 421 10.56 -68.91 -34.84
C GLU A 421 10.54 -67.43 -35.31
N PRO A 422 11.22 -67.14 -36.42
CA PRO A 422 11.18 -65.81 -37.04
C PRO A 422 9.74 -65.35 -37.34
N GLY A 423 9.37 -64.12 -36.91
CA GLY A 423 8.02 -63.58 -37.10
C GLY A 423 7.09 -63.85 -35.89
N GLN A 424 7.44 -64.71 -34.98
CA GLN A 424 6.64 -65.00 -33.80
C GLN A 424 6.63 -63.82 -32.82
N CYS A 425 5.48 -63.54 -32.23
CA CYS A 425 5.34 -62.52 -31.20
C CYS A 425 5.66 -63.10 -29.81
N GLY A 426 6.40 -62.33 -29.02
CA GLY A 426 6.74 -62.63 -27.65
C GLY A 426 6.55 -61.44 -26.73
N GLN A 427 6.84 -61.61 -25.47
CA GLN A 427 6.80 -60.57 -24.47
C GLN A 427 8.15 -60.48 -23.74
N VAL A 428 8.64 -59.27 -23.53
CA VAL A 428 9.86 -59.03 -22.76
C VAL A 428 9.60 -59.30 -21.29
N VAL A 429 10.40 -60.20 -20.69
CA VAL A 429 10.28 -60.61 -19.28
C VAL A 429 11.25 -59.81 -18.40
N ALA A 430 12.47 -59.61 -18.90
CA ALA A 430 13.51 -58.87 -18.20
C ALA A 430 14.52 -58.26 -19.20
N VAL A 431 15.25 -57.24 -18.73
CA VAL A 431 16.35 -56.60 -19.49
C VAL A 431 17.65 -56.82 -18.70
N GLU A 432 18.64 -57.43 -19.31
CA GLU A 432 19.96 -57.65 -18.72
C GLU A 432 21.04 -56.96 -19.59
N GLY A 433 21.42 -55.74 -19.18
CA GLY A 433 22.35 -54.92 -19.96
C GLY A 433 21.76 -54.55 -21.34
N LEU A 434 22.33 -55.07 -22.44
CA LEU A 434 21.86 -54.86 -23.80
C LEU A 434 21.09 -56.08 -24.37
N THR A 435 20.73 -57.07 -23.54
CA THR A 435 20.04 -58.26 -23.96
C THR A 435 18.67 -58.37 -23.28
N LEU A 436 17.65 -58.69 -24.06
CA LEU A 436 16.28 -58.89 -23.55
C LEU A 436 16.02 -60.37 -23.25
N LYS A 437 15.43 -60.68 -22.11
CA LYS A 437 14.83 -61.98 -21.89
C LYS A 437 13.39 -61.95 -22.37
N VAL A 438 13.03 -62.81 -23.28
CA VAL A 438 11.72 -62.88 -23.88
C VAL A 438 11.07 -64.25 -23.73
N LYS A 439 9.76 -64.31 -23.73
CA LYS A 439 8.96 -65.53 -23.74
C LYS A 439 7.91 -65.45 -24.86
N PRO A 440 7.50 -66.61 -25.42
CA PRO A 440 6.39 -66.65 -26.39
C PRO A 440 5.12 -66.03 -25.76
N LYS A 441 4.40 -65.26 -26.56
CA LYS A 441 3.08 -64.80 -26.16
C LYS A 441 2.10 -65.94 -26.45
N GLN A 442 1.44 -66.50 -25.43
CA GLN A 442 0.38 -67.50 -25.59
C GLN A 442 -0.82 -66.89 -26.33
#